data_f79ec413b36f8e6063d64a4c9d62e74e
#
_entry.id   f79ec413b36f8e6063d64a4c9d62e74e
#
_cell.length_a   1.000
_cell.length_b   1.000
_cell.length_c   1.000
_cell.angle_alpha   90.00
_cell.angle_beta   90.00
_cell.angle_gamma   90.00
#
_symmetry.space_group_name_H-M   'P 1'
#
loop_
_entity.id
_entity.type
_entity.pdbx_description
1 polymer ?
#
loop_
_entity_poly.entity_id
_entity_poly.type
_entity_poly.pdbx_seq_one_letter_code
_entity_poly.pdbx_strand_id
1 'polypeptide(L)'
;MYLGEDERKMTLKSDNRSRAFVRICVCVFVLASLPIIRIGAQSPQQWKLPDIPWAFPVRDKVQPEIDARSGLIHVPGSTKAYTQDQIDDLANPPDWFPDEHAPMPKIVLHGGGGAVLGCASCHLGSGLGHPESANLAGVSAAYIMRQLADFKNGARFGEAMPDIAKGLSDDDARQASGWFAGLQPKVWQAVVETDHVPKTFVNQHLMRMPLPGAGDEPIGNRIIELPQDPARAESRDPHSGFVAYVPAGSIAKGKELVTTGGSGKTIACAICHGPSLGGLGEIPMIAGHSPMYIFRQLYYFKDGSRNGSMSALMKGVVAKLSQDDMLAIASYVASLPPHGEESQSAPPSNQTSASLSSGASQMRGAQ
;
A
#
# COMPACT_ATOMS: atom_id res chain seq x y z
N MET A 1 -56.51 42.60 -11.31
CA MET A 1 -57.96 42.56 -11.20
C MET A 1 -58.30 41.91 -9.88
N TYR A 2 -58.69 42.80 -8.93
CA TYR A 2 -59.58 42.67 -7.79
C TYR A 2 -59.50 41.40 -6.90
N LEU A 3 -59.03 41.56 -5.67
CA LEU A 3 -59.67 42.00 -4.39
C LEU A 3 -60.58 40.94 -3.74
N GLY A 4 -60.38 40.76 -2.41
CA GLY A 4 -61.35 40.38 -1.44
C GLY A 4 -60.83 39.83 -0.13
N GLU A 5 -60.61 40.74 0.82
CA GLU A 5 -60.50 40.50 2.27
C GLU A 5 -61.84 39.95 2.81
N ASP A 6 -61.80 39.14 3.88
CA ASP A 6 -62.82 39.29 4.94
C ASP A 6 -62.28 38.79 6.29
N GLU A 7 -62.09 39.76 7.18
CA GLU A 7 -61.95 39.58 8.63
C GLU A 7 -63.27 39.27 9.27
N ARG A 8 -63.33 38.35 10.23
CA ARG A 8 -64.39 38.40 11.27
C ARG A 8 -63.82 38.12 12.64
N LYS A 9 -63.68 39.19 13.40
CA LYS A 9 -63.58 39.21 14.85
C LYS A 9 -64.88 38.64 15.46
N MET A 10 -64.75 37.88 16.55
CA MET A 10 -65.79 37.77 17.52
C MET A 10 -65.26 37.76 18.93
N THR A 11 -65.78 38.70 19.68
CA THR A 11 -65.48 39.16 21.00
C THR A 11 -65.96 38.22 22.11
N LEU A 12 -65.15 38.22 23.18
CA LEU A 12 -65.41 37.95 24.61
C LEU A 12 -66.87 37.86 25.10
N LYS A 13 -67.09 36.83 25.95
CA LYS A 13 -67.90 37.04 27.16
C LYS A 13 -67.27 36.22 28.31
N SER A 14 -66.92 36.93 29.39
CA SER A 14 -66.60 36.42 30.69
C SER A 14 -67.84 35.88 31.40
N ASP A 15 -67.75 34.78 32.09
CA ASP A 15 -68.54 34.59 33.29
C ASP A 15 -67.77 33.89 34.40
N ASN A 16 -68.05 34.34 35.57
CA ASN A 16 -67.35 34.19 36.82
C ASN A 16 -68.08 33.18 37.70
N ARG A 17 -67.35 32.37 38.44
CA ARG A 17 -67.67 31.64 39.68
C ARG A 17 -67.46 30.12 39.63
N SER A 18 -66.39 29.69 40.26
CA SER A 18 -66.50 28.78 41.37
C SER A 18 -65.10 28.48 41.97
N ARG A 19 -64.98 28.78 43.25
CA ARG A 19 -63.78 28.45 44.09
C ARG A 19 -63.76 26.92 44.33
N ALA A 20 -62.64 26.30 43.90
CA ALA A 20 -62.31 24.97 44.42
C ALA A 20 -60.81 24.92 44.64
N PHE A 21 -60.45 24.47 45.82
CA PHE A 21 -59.13 24.29 46.40
C PHE A 21 -58.22 23.51 45.47
N VAL A 22 -57.14 24.12 45.01
CA VAL A 22 -56.03 23.39 44.35
C VAL A 22 -54.91 23.21 45.40
N ARG A 23 -54.72 21.99 45.81
CA ARG A 23 -53.52 21.56 46.52
C ARG A 23 -52.31 21.65 45.57
N ILE A 24 -51.37 22.53 45.90
CA ILE A 24 -50.11 22.66 45.17
C ILE A 24 -49.23 21.45 45.56
N CYS A 25 -49.12 20.44 44.69
CA CYS A 25 -48.05 19.48 44.73
C CYS A 25 -46.81 20.12 44.10
N VAL A 26 -45.86 20.53 44.91
CA VAL A 26 -44.51 20.95 44.46
C VAL A 26 -43.75 19.67 44.11
N CYS A 27 -43.75 19.32 42.83
CA CYS A 27 -42.81 18.33 42.33
C CYS A 27 -41.44 19.01 42.15
N VAL A 28 -40.56 18.73 43.10
CA VAL A 28 -39.14 19.08 42.99
C VAL A 28 -38.55 18.18 41.91
N PHE A 29 -38.39 18.72 40.69
CA PHE A 29 -37.54 18.11 39.66
C PHE A 29 -36.09 18.29 40.08
N VAL A 30 -35.50 17.26 40.66
CA VAL A 30 -34.06 17.12 40.78
C VAL A 30 -33.54 16.81 39.39
N LEU A 31 -33.10 17.85 38.64
CA LEU A 31 -32.31 17.72 37.44
C LEU A 31 -30.95 17.13 37.85
N ALA A 32 -30.83 15.81 37.78
CA ALA A 32 -29.54 15.15 37.84
C ALA A 32 -28.76 15.60 36.60
N SER A 33 -27.83 16.52 36.78
CA SER A 33 -26.84 16.91 35.75
C SER A 33 -25.90 15.72 35.56
N LEU A 34 -26.27 14.80 34.67
CA LEU A 34 -25.33 13.82 34.13
C LEU A 34 -24.22 14.61 33.37
N PRO A 35 -22.95 14.35 33.67
CA PRO A 35 -21.87 14.94 32.90
C PRO A 35 -22.01 14.45 31.47
N ILE A 36 -22.28 15.36 30.52
CA ILE A 36 -22.16 15.09 29.11
C ILE A 36 -20.67 14.82 28.90
N ILE A 37 -20.31 13.54 28.85
CA ILE A 37 -19.00 13.12 28.36
C ILE A 37 -18.97 13.58 26.90
N ARG A 38 -18.42 14.76 26.65
CA ARG A 38 -18.03 15.17 25.32
C ARG A 38 -16.96 14.17 24.90
N ILE A 39 -17.33 13.19 24.10
CA ILE A 39 -16.37 12.44 23.28
C ILE A 39 -15.80 13.50 22.37
N GLY A 40 -14.66 14.07 22.76
CA GLY A 40 -13.93 15.02 21.97
C GLY A 40 -13.63 14.33 20.63
N ALA A 41 -14.19 14.83 19.55
CA ALA A 41 -13.71 14.49 18.22
C ALA A 41 -12.21 14.82 18.25
N GLN A 42 -11.36 13.80 18.25
CA GLN A 42 -9.93 14.00 18.13
C GLN A 42 -9.72 14.75 16.83
N SER A 43 -9.05 15.88 16.88
CA SER A 43 -8.60 16.63 15.70
C SER A 43 -7.95 15.60 14.76
N PRO A 44 -8.14 15.69 13.43
CA PRO A 44 -7.46 14.80 12.51
C PRO A 44 -5.97 14.80 12.85
N GLN A 45 -5.44 13.67 13.27
CA GLN A 45 -4.05 13.56 13.63
C GLN A 45 -3.24 13.85 12.38
N GLN A 46 -2.46 14.94 12.43
CA GLN A 46 -1.61 15.33 11.30
C GLN A 46 -0.44 14.36 11.27
N TRP A 47 -0.55 13.31 10.46
CA TRP A 47 0.49 12.32 10.29
C TRP A 47 1.71 12.94 9.63
N LYS A 48 2.87 12.71 10.23
CA LYS A 48 4.16 13.07 9.66
C LYS A 48 4.88 11.80 9.26
N LEU A 49 5.50 11.79 8.06
CA LEU A 49 6.35 10.68 7.65
C LEU A 49 7.43 10.43 8.71
N PRO A 50 7.67 9.16 9.07
CA PRO A 50 8.75 8.81 9.98
C PRO A 50 10.11 9.19 9.42
N ASP A 51 11.04 9.54 10.31
CA ASP A 51 12.43 9.80 9.93
C ASP A 51 13.20 8.47 9.75
N ILE A 52 12.78 7.70 8.76
CA ILE A 52 13.40 6.45 8.31
C ILE A 52 13.49 6.52 6.78
N PRO A 53 14.44 7.29 6.22
CA PRO A 53 14.44 7.65 4.80
C PRO A 53 14.52 6.47 3.84
N TRP A 54 15.09 5.35 4.28
CA TRP A 54 15.14 4.16 3.44
C TRP A 54 13.77 3.48 3.30
N ALA A 55 12.93 3.55 4.34
CA ALA A 55 11.59 2.95 4.35
C ALA A 55 10.51 3.89 3.83
N PHE A 56 10.71 5.19 3.96
CA PHE A 56 9.78 6.24 3.53
C PHE A 56 10.49 7.18 2.57
N PRO A 57 10.72 6.74 1.31
CA PRO A 57 11.50 7.51 0.36
C PRO A 57 10.79 8.82 -0.01
N VAL A 58 11.61 9.85 -0.11
CA VAL A 58 11.20 11.15 -0.64
C VAL A 58 11.94 11.34 -1.96
N ARG A 59 11.26 11.86 -2.96
CA ARG A 59 11.85 12.16 -4.26
C ARG A 59 13.14 12.97 -4.12
N ASP A 60 14.20 12.51 -4.75
CA ASP A 60 15.46 13.25 -4.78
C ASP A 60 15.30 14.54 -5.57
N LYS A 61 15.91 15.61 -5.07
CA LYS A 61 15.84 16.94 -5.71
C LYS A 61 16.58 16.96 -7.05
N VAL A 62 17.66 16.20 -7.12
CA VAL A 62 18.47 16.06 -8.33
C VAL A 62 18.18 14.69 -8.92
N GLN A 63 17.62 14.68 -10.12
CA GLN A 63 17.37 13.45 -10.87
C GLN A 63 18.55 13.22 -11.82
N PRO A 64 19.02 11.98 -12.00
CA PRO A 64 19.96 11.66 -13.07
C PRO A 64 19.38 12.06 -14.41
N GLU A 65 20.26 12.48 -15.33
CA GLU A 65 19.86 12.67 -16.72
C GLU A 65 19.60 11.28 -17.32
N ILE A 66 18.36 11.01 -17.64
CA ILE A 66 17.93 9.77 -18.31
C ILE A 66 17.41 10.20 -19.67
N ASP A 67 17.91 9.57 -20.72
CA ASP A 67 17.46 9.83 -22.09
C ASP A 67 15.94 9.66 -22.18
N ALA A 68 15.26 10.72 -22.60
CA ALA A 68 13.82 10.67 -22.80
C ALA A 68 13.51 9.64 -23.91
N ARG A 69 12.71 8.65 -23.56
CA ARG A 69 12.23 7.67 -24.54
C ARG A 69 11.27 8.36 -25.50
N SER A 70 11.56 8.29 -26.80
CA SER A 70 10.73 8.90 -27.85
C SER A 70 10.03 7.81 -28.67
N GLY A 71 8.86 8.16 -29.22
CA GLY A 71 8.06 7.26 -30.05
C GLY A 71 7.24 6.25 -29.24
N LEU A 72 6.94 5.11 -29.88
CA LEU A 72 6.19 4.03 -29.27
C LEU A 72 7.11 3.11 -28.46
N ILE A 73 6.75 2.88 -27.24
CA ILE A 73 7.43 1.98 -26.31
C ILE A 73 6.72 0.63 -26.34
N HIS A 74 7.49 -0.43 -26.32
CA HIS A 74 7.05 -1.82 -26.28
C HIS A 74 7.64 -2.52 -25.05
N VAL A 75 6.90 -3.46 -24.48
CA VAL A 75 7.43 -4.37 -23.46
C VAL A 75 7.48 -5.79 -24.02
N PRO A 76 8.44 -6.62 -23.60
CA PRO A 76 8.60 -7.97 -24.10
C PRO A 76 7.32 -8.81 -23.92
N GLY A 77 6.89 -9.48 -24.98
CA GLY A 77 5.69 -10.35 -24.97
C GLY A 77 4.36 -9.62 -25.16
N SER A 78 4.33 -8.29 -25.13
CA SER A 78 3.10 -7.53 -25.40
C SER A 78 2.96 -7.21 -26.90
N THR A 79 1.72 -7.24 -27.39
CA THR A 79 1.35 -6.73 -28.71
C THR A 79 0.97 -5.24 -28.68
N LYS A 80 0.90 -4.65 -27.49
CA LYS A 80 0.55 -3.24 -27.29
C LYS A 80 1.78 -2.36 -27.40
N ALA A 81 1.52 -1.09 -27.72
CA ALA A 81 2.52 -0.04 -27.74
C ALA A 81 1.92 1.26 -27.20
N TYR A 82 2.68 1.99 -26.41
CA TYR A 82 2.25 3.25 -25.81
C TYR A 82 3.35 4.30 -25.93
N THR A 83 2.98 5.58 -25.99
CA THR A 83 3.94 6.68 -25.83
C THR A 83 4.29 6.85 -24.35
N GLN A 84 5.38 7.58 -24.05
CA GLN A 84 5.73 7.89 -22.67
C GLN A 84 4.59 8.64 -21.95
N ASP A 85 3.96 9.61 -22.62
CA ASP A 85 2.83 10.37 -22.07
C ASP A 85 1.64 9.47 -21.70
N GLN A 86 1.39 8.42 -22.50
CA GLN A 86 0.34 7.42 -22.17
C GLN A 86 0.72 6.54 -20.98
N ILE A 87 2.00 6.20 -20.84
CA ILE A 87 2.50 5.42 -19.71
C ILE A 87 2.41 6.24 -18.41
N ASP A 88 2.65 7.54 -18.49
CA ASP A 88 2.66 8.46 -17.35
C ASP A 88 1.26 8.99 -17.00
N ASP A 89 0.25 8.70 -17.83
CA ASP A 89 -1.15 9.06 -17.53
C ASP A 89 -1.70 8.16 -16.42
N LEU A 90 -1.71 8.70 -15.19
CA LEU A 90 -2.22 7.98 -14.02
C LEU A 90 -3.76 7.78 -14.04
N ALA A 91 -4.47 8.54 -14.87
CA ALA A 91 -5.90 8.35 -15.05
C ALA A 91 -6.20 7.18 -16.00
N ASN A 92 -5.29 6.90 -16.95
CA ASN A 92 -5.45 5.86 -17.95
C ASN A 92 -4.16 5.04 -18.10
N PRO A 93 -3.76 4.26 -17.07
CA PRO A 93 -2.53 3.50 -17.10
C PRO A 93 -2.52 2.48 -18.25
N PRO A 94 -1.32 2.11 -18.75
CA PRO A 94 -1.22 1.14 -19.82
C PRO A 94 -1.68 -0.25 -19.35
N ASP A 95 -2.43 -0.90 -20.21
CA ASP A 95 -2.77 -2.33 -20.08
C ASP A 95 -1.97 -3.11 -21.14
N TRP A 96 -0.82 -3.63 -20.73
CA TRP A 96 0.11 -4.32 -21.62
C TRP A 96 -0.37 -5.70 -22.04
N PHE A 97 -1.13 -6.39 -21.17
CA PHE A 97 -1.52 -7.80 -21.34
C PHE A 97 -3.00 -8.02 -21.03
N PRO A 98 -3.92 -7.43 -21.82
CA PRO A 98 -5.37 -7.51 -21.52
C PRO A 98 -5.93 -8.93 -21.56
N ASP A 99 -5.23 -9.86 -22.18
CA ASP A 99 -5.64 -11.27 -22.28
C ASP A 99 -5.23 -12.10 -21.04
N GLU A 100 -4.45 -11.55 -20.12
CA GLU A 100 -3.98 -12.24 -18.90
C GLU A 100 -4.91 -12.08 -17.69
N HIS A 101 -5.94 -11.28 -17.81
CA HIS A 101 -6.89 -11.03 -16.72
C HIS A 101 -8.32 -10.81 -17.26
N ALA A 102 -9.31 -10.91 -16.38
CA ALA A 102 -10.67 -10.53 -16.70
C ALA A 102 -10.74 -9.04 -17.09
N PRO A 103 -11.71 -8.61 -17.90
CA PRO A 103 -11.87 -7.20 -18.27
C PRO A 103 -11.84 -6.30 -17.03
N MET A 104 -10.98 -5.27 -17.07
CA MET A 104 -10.83 -4.33 -15.96
C MET A 104 -12.10 -3.48 -15.83
N PRO A 105 -12.65 -3.33 -14.61
CA PRO A 105 -13.66 -2.31 -14.35
C PRO A 105 -13.13 -0.92 -14.71
N LYS A 106 -14.04 -0.02 -15.11
CA LYS A 106 -13.68 1.35 -15.49
C LYS A 106 -12.81 2.04 -14.43
N ILE A 107 -13.16 1.88 -13.16
CA ILE A 107 -12.44 2.48 -12.04
C ILE A 107 -10.99 1.96 -11.92
N VAL A 108 -10.74 0.72 -12.31
CA VAL A 108 -9.38 0.13 -12.27
C VAL A 108 -8.54 0.71 -13.40
N LEU A 109 -9.08 0.79 -14.63
CA LEU A 109 -8.35 1.23 -15.82
C LEU A 109 -8.38 2.75 -16.02
N HIS A 110 -9.50 3.42 -15.74
CA HIS A 110 -9.72 4.83 -16.08
C HIS A 110 -9.97 5.75 -14.89
N GLY A 111 -9.97 5.20 -13.68
CA GLY A 111 -10.30 5.99 -12.49
C GLY A 111 -11.72 6.56 -12.48
N GLY A 112 -12.00 7.42 -11.51
CA GLY A 112 -13.30 8.09 -11.31
C GLY A 112 -13.31 9.57 -11.70
N GLY A 113 -12.19 10.11 -12.17
CA GLY A 113 -12.00 11.53 -12.42
C GLY A 113 -11.52 12.30 -11.17
N GLY A 114 -11.05 13.53 -11.38
CA GLY A 114 -10.46 14.35 -10.30
C GLY A 114 -9.26 13.70 -9.65
N ALA A 115 -9.29 13.54 -8.33
CA ALA A 115 -8.22 12.88 -7.57
C ALA A 115 -8.26 11.35 -7.65
N VAL A 116 -9.31 10.76 -8.26
CA VAL A 116 -9.48 9.30 -8.33
C VAL A 116 -8.80 8.76 -9.58
N LEU A 117 -7.54 8.38 -9.43
CA LEU A 117 -6.70 7.78 -10.47
C LEU A 117 -7.16 6.36 -10.80
N GLY A 118 -6.75 5.84 -11.96
CA GLY A 118 -6.91 4.42 -12.29
C GLY A 118 -6.15 3.55 -11.28
N CYS A 119 -6.81 2.58 -10.65
CA CYS A 119 -6.15 1.76 -9.63
C CYS A 119 -4.91 1.04 -10.18
N ALA A 120 -4.96 0.62 -11.45
CA ALA A 120 -3.84 -0.04 -12.13
C ALA A 120 -2.63 0.87 -12.34
N SER A 121 -2.74 2.19 -12.17
CA SER A 121 -1.60 3.11 -12.26
C SER A 121 -0.53 2.85 -11.20
N CYS A 122 -0.94 2.41 -10.01
CA CYS A 122 -0.05 2.09 -8.90
C CYS A 122 -0.03 0.60 -8.57
N HIS A 123 -1.20 -0.07 -8.64
CA HIS A 123 -1.30 -1.48 -8.31
C HIS A 123 -1.03 -2.41 -9.49
N LEU A 124 -0.82 -1.86 -10.70
CA LEU A 124 -0.61 -2.53 -11.99
C LEU A 124 -1.82 -3.36 -12.46
N GLY A 125 -1.87 -3.69 -13.75
CA GLY A 125 -2.86 -4.60 -14.31
C GLY A 125 -2.78 -6.03 -13.77
N SER A 126 -1.62 -6.42 -13.23
CA SER A 126 -1.43 -7.69 -12.53
C SER A 126 -1.89 -7.68 -11.06
N GLY A 127 -2.18 -6.52 -10.49
CA GLY A 127 -2.45 -6.36 -9.06
C GLY A 127 -1.23 -6.49 -8.15
N LEU A 128 -0.03 -6.72 -8.71
CA LEU A 128 1.18 -7.02 -7.92
C LEU A 128 1.83 -5.76 -7.31
N GLY A 129 1.51 -4.58 -7.86
CA GLY A 129 2.00 -3.31 -7.35
C GLY A 129 3.50 -3.10 -7.54
N HIS A 130 4.06 -2.22 -6.74
CA HIS A 130 5.50 -1.95 -6.64
C HIS A 130 5.85 -1.63 -5.18
N PRO A 131 7.13 -1.42 -4.79
CA PRO A 131 7.51 -1.24 -3.37
C PRO A 131 6.72 -0.15 -2.62
N GLU A 132 6.22 0.86 -3.34
CA GLU A 132 5.42 1.94 -2.77
C GLU A 132 3.90 1.66 -2.79
N SER A 133 3.45 0.61 -3.47
CA SER A 133 2.04 0.23 -3.61
C SER A 133 1.80 -1.22 -3.18
N ALA A 134 0.69 -1.47 -2.51
CA ALA A 134 0.36 -2.81 -2.07
C ALA A 134 0.16 -3.78 -3.23
N ASN A 135 0.63 -5.01 -3.08
CA ASN A 135 0.14 -6.15 -3.86
C ASN A 135 -1.31 -6.44 -3.41
N LEU A 136 -2.24 -6.41 -4.36
CA LEU A 136 -3.67 -6.66 -4.15
C LEU A 136 -4.15 -7.97 -4.79
N ALA A 137 -3.31 -8.62 -5.62
CA ALA A 137 -3.67 -9.84 -6.30
C ALA A 137 -4.04 -10.95 -5.29
N GLY A 138 -5.26 -11.49 -5.40
CA GLY A 138 -5.77 -12.54 -4.53
C GLY A 138 -6.10 -12.12 -3.10
N VAL A 139 -5.95 -10.85 -2.76
CA VAL A 139 -6.35 -10.34 -1.43
C VAL A 139 -7.88 -10.26 -1.37
N SER A 140 -8.49 -10.74 -0.28
CA SER A 140 -9.95 -10.81 -0.19
C SER A 140 -10.62 -9.44 -0.41
N ALA A 141 -11.71 -9.44 -1.20
CA ALA A 141 -12.46 -8.21 -1.49
C ALA A 141 -12.95 -7.51 -0.21
N ALA A 142 -13.37 -8.26 0.80
CA ALA A 142 -13.81 -7.73 2.09
C ALA A 142 -12.68 -6.97 2.81
N TYR A 143 -11.46 -7.52 2.77
CA TYR A 143 -10.30 -6.81 3.33
C TYR A 143 -9.99 -5.53 2.56
N ILE A 144 -9.97 -5.56 1.21
CA ILE A 144 -9.70 -4.37 0.38
C ILE A 144 -10.75 -3.29 0.67
N MET A 145 -12.04 -3.65 0.68
CA MET A 145 -13.15 -2.73 1.02
C MET A 145 -12.95 -2.08 2.38
N ARG A 146 -12.59 -2.86 3.40
CA ARG A 146 -12.31 -2.33 4.75
C ARG A 146 -11.13 -1.37 4.74
N GLN A 147 -10.06 -1.67 3.99
CA GLN A 147 -8.92 -0.78 3.90
C GLN A 147 -9.25 0.53 3.18
N LEU A 148 -10.08 0.50 2.14
CA LEU A 148 -10.59 1.71 1.48
C LEU A 148 -11.44 2.54 2.46
N ALA A 149 -12.30 1.91 3.27
CA ALA A 149 -13.05 2.60 4.30
C ALA A 149 -12.13 3.21 5.39
N ASP A 150 -11.08 2.51 5.82
CA ASP A 150 -10.10 3.00 6.79
C ASP A 150 -9.30 4.21 6.24
N PHE A 151 -8.95 4.22 4.95
CA PHE A 151 -8.35 5.39 4.30
C PHE A 151 -9.33 6.56 4.21
N LYS A 152 -10.58 6.28 3.79
CA LYS A 152 -11.63 7.30 3.61
C LYS A 152 -11.96 8.04 4.90
N ASN A 153 -11.98 7.34 6.04
CA ASN A 153 -12.31 7.90 7.35
C ASN A 153 -11.08 8.39 8.14
N GLY A 154 -9.85 8.26 7.59
CA GLY A 154 -8.61 8.69 8.22
C GLY A 154 -8.06 7.75 9.30
N ALA A 155 -8.64 6.56 9.46
CA ALA A 155 -8.14 5.54 10.40
C ALA A 155 -6.87 4.83 9.89
N ARG A 156 -6.54 5.01 8.61
CA ARG A 156 -5.32 4.50 8.00
C ARG A 156 -4.59 5.59 7.25
N PHE A 157 -3.32 5.79 7.60
CA PHE A 157 -2.45 6.70 6.88
C PHE A 157 -2.04 6.13 5.51
N GLY A 158 -1.83 7.02 4.54
CA GLY A 158 -1.27 6.76 3.22
C GLY A 158 -1.06 8.09 2.51
N GLU A 159 -0.10 8.18 1.58
CA GLU A 159 0.16 9.42 0.87
C GLU A 159 -0.94 9.75 -0.14
N ALA A 160 -1.29 8.81 -1.02
CA ALA A 160 -2.29 9.02 -2.07
C ALA A 160 -3.66 8.40 -1.72
N MET A 161 -3.66 7.23 -1.07
CA MET A 161 -4.87 6.43 -0.88
C MET A 161 -6.00 7.13 -0.11
N PRO A 162 -5.76 7.99 0.92
CA PRO A 162 -6.84 8.71 1.58
C PRO A 162 -7.66 9.61 0.64
N ASP A 163 -7.00 10.31 -0.27
CA ASP A 163 -7.70 11.22 -1.20
C ASP A 163 -8.41 10.44 -2.32
N ILE A 164 -7.77 9.38 -2.82
CA ILE A 164 -8.42 8.44 -3.75
C ILE A 164 -9.67 7.82 -3.10
N ALA A 165 -9.54 7.29 -1.88
CA ALA A 165 -10.63 6.61 -1.19
C ALA A 165 -11.81 7.56 -0.87
N LYS A 166 -11.57 8.83 -0.55
CA LYS A 166 -12.62 9.84 -0.36
C LYS A 166 -13.44 10.07 -1.62
N GLY A 167 -12.80 10.03 -2.79
CA GLY A 167 -13.46 10.25 -4.08
C GLY A 167 -14.18 9.02 -4.64
N LEU A 168 -13.92 7.81 -4.09
CA LEU A 168 -14.55 6.57 -4.57
C LEU A 168 -16.02 6.48 -4.15
N SER A 169 -16.88 6.08 -5.10
CA SER A 169 -18.21 5.57 -4.79
C SER A 169 -18.12 4.17 -4.18
N ASP A 170 -19.15 3.77 -3.44
CA ASP A 170 -19.19 2.41 -2.87
C ASP A 170 -19.29 1.34 -3.95
N ASP A 171 -19.84 1.66 -5.11
CA ASP A 171 -19.93 0.76 -6.26
C ASP A 171 -18.56 0.55 -6.91
N ASP A 172 -17.83 1.64 -7.18
CA ASP A 172 -16.45 1.58 -7.69
C ASP A 172 -15.52 0.81 -6.74
N ALA A 173 -15.65 1.04 -5.44
CA ALA A 173 -14.89 0.33 -4.44
C ALA A 173 -15.18 -1.18 -4.47
N ARG A 174 -16.47 -1.60 -4.62
CA ARG A 174 -16.84 -3.02 -4.77
C ARG A 174 -16.29 -3.62 -6.05
N GLN A 175 -16.42 -2.93 -7.18
CA GLN A 175 -15.93 -3.41 -8.48
C GLN A 175 -14.41 -3.60 -8.45
N ALA A 176 -13.66 -2.59 -7.99
CA ALA A 176 -12.20 -2.68 -7.87
C ALA A 176 -11.78 -3.82 -6.91
N SER A 177 -12.38 -3.89 -5.72
CA SER A 177 -12.03 -4.91 -4.73
C SER A 177 -12.31 -6.32 -5.22
N GLY A 178 -13.45 -6.53 -5.90
CA GLY A 178 -13.80 -7.82 -6.50
C GLY A 178 -12.84 -8.24 -7.60
N TRP A 179 -12.45 -7.28 -8.44
CA TRP A 179 -11.53 -7.53 -9.55
C TRP A 179 -10.14 -7.94 -9.05
N PHE A 180 -9.54 -7.17 -8.13
CA PHE A 180 -8.23 -7.50 -7.55
C PHE A 180 -8.24 -8.83 -6.78
N ALA A 181 -9.33 -9.13 -6.07
CA ALA A 181 -9.47 -10.41 -5.37
C ALA A 181 -9.51 -11.63 -6.31
N GLY A 182 -9.95 -11.43 -7.56
CA GLY A 182 -9.97 -12.47 -8.59
C GLY A 182 -8.63 -12.72 -9.29
N LEU A 183 -7.64 -11.83 -9.10
CA LEU A 183 -6.32 -12.00 -9.69
C LEU A 183 -5.51 -13.07 -8.97
N GLN A 184 -4.62 -13.75 -9.72
CA GLN A 184 -3.74 -14.76 -9.15
C GLN A 184 -2.45 -14.10 -8.65
N PRO A 185 -2.08 -14.26 -7.37
CA PRO A 185 -0.78 -13.80 -6.88
C PRO A 185 0.34 -14.60 -7.55
N LYS A 186 1.43 -13.89 -7.82
CA LYS A 186 2.65 -14.47 -8.45
C LYS A 186 3.86 -14.06 -7.62
N VAL A 187 4.95 -14.81 -7.72
CA VAL A 187 6.25 -14.37 -7.19
C VAL A 187 6.65 -13.08 -7.93
N TRP A 188 6.79 -12.00 -7.17
CA TRP A 188 7.00 -10.66 -7.71
C TRP A 188 8.34 -10.05 -7.33
N GLN A 189 8.95 -10.51 -6.24
CA GLN A 189 10.27 -10.09 -5.80
C GLN A 189 11.14 -11.29 -5.43
N ALA A 190 12.45 -11.15 -5.69
CA ALA A 190 13.48 -12.00 -5.12
C ALA A 190 14.06 -11.31 -3.88
N VAL A 191 14.24 -12.02 -2.77
CA VAL A 191 14.91 -11.48 -1.57
C VAL A 191 16.33 -12.00 -1.52
N VAL A 192 17.30 -11.07 -1.43
CA VAL A 192 18.75 -11.37 -1.44
C VAL A 192 19.40 -10.80 -0.20
N GLU A 193 20.03 -11.65 0.61
CA GLU A 193 20.85 -11.22 1.73
C GLU A 193 22.22 -10.76 1.23
N THR A 194 22.65 -9.56 1.63
CA THR A 194 23.92 -8.97 1.19
C THR A 194 24.44 -7.93 2.17
N ASP A 195 25.74 -7.63 2.09
CA ASP A 195 26.36 -6.55 2.84
C ASP A 195 26.50 -5.26 2.03
N HIS A 196 26.37 -5.32 0.70
CA HIS A 196 26.48 -4.17 -0.20
C HIS A 196 25.37 -4.15 -1.23
N VAL A 197 24.97 -2.94 -1.63
CA VAL A 197 23.92 -2.68 -2.61
C VAL A 197 24.36 -1.59 -3.56
N PRO A 198 23.84 -1.53 -4.79
CA PRO A 198 24.05 -0.38 -5.66
C PRO A 198 23.60 0.91 -4.98
N LYS A 199 24.36 1.99 -5.16
CA LYS A 199 23.90 3.32 -4.79
C LYS A 199 22.63 3.67 -5.57
N THR A 200 21.70 4.36 -4.92
CA THR A 200 20.36 4.57 -5.46
C THR A 200 19.94 6.01 -5.39
N PHE A 201 18.93 6.34 -6.19
CA PHE A 201 18.16 7.57 -6.10
C PHE A 201 16.66 7.24 -6.09
N VAL A 202 15.83 8.17 -5.65
CA VAL A 202 14.37 8.05 -5.71
C VAL A 202 13.85 8.92 -6.85
N ASN A 203 13.22 8.27 -7.85
CA ASN A 203 12.75 8.95 -9.05
C ASN A 203 11.45 9.74 -8.82
N GLN A 204 10.95 10.35 -9.88
CA GLN A 204 9.71 11.16 -9.83
C GLN A 204 8.45 10.36 -9.47
N HIS A 205 8.47 9.04 -9.59
CA HIS A 205 7.38 8.13 -9.24
C HIS A 205 7.54 7.52 -7.84
N LEU A 206 8.44 8.09 -7.01
CA LEU A 206 8.83 7.60 -5.68
C LEU A 206 9.47 6.22 -5.69
N MET A 207 9.84 5.70 -6.86
CA MET A 207 10.49 4.41 -7.01
C MET A 207 12.00 4.56 -6.81
N ARG A 208 12.58 3.67 -6.02
CA ARG A 208 14.03 3.61 -5.83
C ARG A 208 14.67 2.94 -7.03
N MET A 209 15.64 3.61 -7.62
CA MET A 209 16.33 3.20 -8.86
C MET A 209 17.83 3.13 -8.61
N PRO A 210 18.56 2.22 -9.28
CA PRO A 210 20.03 2.22 -9.22
C PRO A 210 20.57 3.50 -9.85
N LEU A 211 21.57 4.12 -9.19
CA LEU A 211 22.23 5.32 -9.69
C LEU A 211 23.33 4.88 -10.68
N PRO A 212 23.21 5.20 -11.99
CA PRO A 212 24.17 4.74 -12.99
C PRO A 212 25.61 5.16 -12.68
N GLY A 213 26.55 4.22 -12.76
CA GLY A 213 27.98 4.49 -12.60
C GLY A 213 28.43 4.87 -11.19
N ALA A 214 27.55 4.88 -10.19
CA ALA A 214 27.89 5.33 -8.85
C ALA A 214 28.55 4.26 -7.97
N GLY A 215 28.59 2.99 -8.41
CA GLY A 215 29.11 1.85 -7.64
C GLY A 215 28.19 1.46 -6.47
N ASP A 216 28.73 0.71 -5.54
CA ASP A 216 27.99 0.14 -4.42
C ASP A 216 28.23 0.91 -3.12
N GLU A 217 27.38 0.64 -2.13
CA GLU A 217 27.48 1.12 -0.76
C GLU A 217 27.10 0.01 0.23
N PRO A 218 27.56 0.05 1.51
CA PRO A 218 27.09 -0.86 2.53
C PRO A 218 25.57 -0.78 2.71
N ILE A 219 24.89 -1.91 2.77
CA ILE A 219 23.44 -1.92 2.99
C ILE A 219 23.08 -1.42 4.39
N GLY A 220 23.93 -1.64 5.40
CA GLY A 220 23.61 -1.32 6.78
C GLY A 220 22.37 -2.05 7.25
N ASN A 221 21.56 -1.38 8.08
CA ASN A 221 20.29 -1.94 8.57
C ASN A 221 19.09 -1.39 7.77
N ARG A 222 19.06 -1.69 6.48
CA ARG A 222 18.07 -1.19 5.52
C ARG A 222 17.52 -2.32 4.66
N ILE A 223 16.31 -2.13 4.14
CA ILE A 223 15.80 -2.84 2.97
C ILE A 223 15.99 -1.92 1.77
N ILE A 224 16.58 -2.43 0.70
CA ILE A 224 16.69 -1.72 -0.58
C ILE A 224 16.02 -2.56 -1.65
N GLU A 225 14.95 -2.05 -2.21
CA GLU A 225 14.15 -2.74 -3.21
C GLU A 225 14.31 -2.03 -4.55
N LEU A 226 14.83 -2.74 -5.54
CA LEU A 226 15.16 -2.24 -6.87
C LEU A 226 14.42 -3.02 -7.94
N PRO A 227 14.00 -2.39 -9.05
CA PRO A 227 13.45 -3.10 -10.18
C PRO A 227 14.49 -4.06 -10.77
N GLN A 228 14.06 -5.24 -11.20
CA GLN A 228 14.90 -6.17 -11.95
C GLN A 228 15.38 -5.55 -13.28
N ASP A 229 14.51 -4.79 -13.92
CA ASP A 229 14.78 -4.01 -15.11
C ASP A 229 14.17 -2.60 -14.94
N PRO A 230 15.01 -1.57 -14.74
CA PRO A 230 14.56 -0.20 -14.55
C PRO A 230 13.66 0.32 -15.68
N ALA A 231 13.98 0.05 -16.93
CA ALA A 231 13.21 0.55 -18.08
C ALA A 231 11.81 -0.12 -18.17
N ARG A 232 11.74 -1.40 -17.83
CA ARG A 232 10.46 -2.13 -17.75
C ARG A 232 9.61 -1.64 -16.58
N ALA A 233 10.21 -1.41 -15.42
CA ALA A 233 9.49 -0.87 -14.27
C ALA A 233 8.93 0.53 -14.54
N GLU A 234 9.70 1.41 -15.20
CA GLU A 234 9.21 2.72 -15.63
C GLU A 234 8.12 2.61 -16.70
N SER A 235 8.11 1.54 -17.49
CA SER A 235 7.03 1.23 -18.42
C SER A 235 5.80 0.63 -17.75
N ARG A 236 5.80 0.41 -16.42
CA ARG A 236 4.74 -0.29 -15.67
C ARG A 236 4.47 -1.70 -16.20
N ASP A 237 5.53 -2.39 -16.66
CA ASP A 237 5.44 -3.74 -17.18
C ASP A 237 5.13 -4.73 -16.04
N PRO A 238 3.97 -5.41 -16.07
CA PRO A 238 3.57 -6.33 -15.00
C PRO A 238 4.34 -7.66 -15.01
N HIS A 239 5.29 -7.84 -15.92
CA HIS A 239 6.16 -9.02 -16.00
C HIS A 239 7.60 -8.73 -15.54
N SER A 240 7.88 -7.52 -15.05
CA SER A 240 9.20 -7.17 -14.51
C SER A 240 9.08 -6.82 -13.04
N GLY A 241 9.52 -7.73 -12.19
CA GLY A 241 9.45 -7.61 -10.75
C GLY A 241 10.64 -6.85 -10.13
N PHE A 242 10.91 -7.17 -8.86
CA PHE A 242 11.89 -6.45 -8.05
C PHE A 242 12.88 -7.41 -7.39
N VAL A 243 14.03 -6.86 -7.00
CA VAL A 243 14.99 -7.52 -6.10
C VAL A 243 15.02 -6.71 -4.81
N ALA A 244 14.73 -7.39 -3.72
CA ALA A 244 14.79 -6.83 -2.38
C ALA A 244 16.09 -7.26 -1.69
N TYR A 245 16.99 -6.34 -1.52
CA TYR A 245 18.24 -6.54 -0.79
C TYR A 245 17.99 -6.30 0.70
N VAL A 246 18.46 -7.23 1.54
CA VAL A 246 18.32 -7.20 2.98
C VAL A 246 19.63 -7.55 3.65
N PRO A 247 19.91 -7.11 4.90
CA PRO A 247 21.13 -7.46 5.61
C PRO A 247 21.27 -8.97 5.83
N ALA A 248 22.51 -9.47 5.80
CA ALA A 248 22.82 -10.87 6.08
C ALA A 248 22.25 -11.31 7.43
N GLY A 249 21.63 -12.50 7.48
CA GLY A 249 20.99 -13.07 8.67
C GLY A 249 19.56 -12.58 8.93
N SER A 250 19.04 -11.63 8.13
CA SER A 250 17.66 -11.10 8.30
C SER A 250 16.61 -12.17 8.10
N ILE A 251 16.77 -13.04 7.10
CA ILE A 251 15.79 -14.11 6.81
C ILE A 251 15.72 -15.11 7.97
N ALA A 252 16.88 -15.54 8.51
CA ALA A 252 16.92 -16.48 9.62
C ALA A 252 16.29 -15.91 10.90
N LYS A 253 16.64 -14.66 11.25
CA LYS A 253 16.03 -13.94 12.38
C LYS A 253 14.53 -13.74 12.18
N GLY A 254 14.12 -13.37 10.97
CA GLY A 254 12.71 -13.19 10.63
C GLY A 254 11.91 -14.49 10.74
N LYS A 255 12.48 -15.61 10.27
CA LYS A 255 11.89 -16.94 10.43
C LYS A 255 11.59 -17.26 11.88
N GLU A 256 12.57 -17.07 12.78
CA GLU A 256 12.38 -17.30 14.22
C GLU A 256 11.22 -16.46 14.77
N LEU A 257 11.22 -15.14 14.51
CA LEU A 257 10.16 -14.23 14.98
C LEU A 257 8.79 -14.65 14.45
N VAL A 258 8.68 -14.96 13.17
CA VAL A 258 7.40 -15.29 12.49
C VAL A 258 6.85 -16.63 12.95
N THR A 259 7.71 -17.63 13.19
CA THR A 259 7.26 -19.00 13.51
C THR A 259 7.10 -19.26 14.99
N THR A 260 7.91 -18.63 15.85
CA THR A 260 7.93 -18.89 17.31
C THR A 260 7.48 -17.71 18.17
N GLY A 261 7.43 -16.51 17.61
CA GLY A 261 7.21 -15.28 18.36
C GLY A 261 8.46 -14.73 19.05
N GLY A 262 9.67 -15.30 18.78
CA GLY A 262 10.95 -14.75 19.23
C GLY A 262 11.03 -14.54 20.74
N SER A 263 10.84 -15.61 21.53
CA SER A 263 10.88 -15.58 23.01
C SER A 263 9.95 -14.52 23.66
N GLY A 264 8.76 -14.33 23.08
CA GLY A 264 7.73 -13.43 23.62
C GLY A 264 7.87 -11.97 23.18
N LYS A 265 8.62 -11.69 22.12
CA LYS A 265 8.63 -10.38 21.45
C LYS A 265 7.34 -10.13 20.66
N THR A 266 6.83 -11.20 20.07
CA THR A 266 5.59 -11.19 19.29
C THR A 266 4.86 -12.53 19.43
N ILE A 267 3.87 -12.80 18.60
CA ILE A 267 3.21 -14.10 18.50
C ILE A 267 3.44 -14.67 17.09
N ALA A 268 3.40 -16.00 16.96
CA ALA A 268 3.58 -16.65 15.66
C ALA A 268 2.52 -16.15 14.66
N CYS A 269 2.96 -15.65 13.52
CA CYS A 269 2.09 -14.98 12.52
C CYS A 269 1.07 -15.94 11.91
N ALA A 270 1.42 -17.22 11.78
CA ALA A 270 0.55 -18.26 11.23
C ALA A 270 -0.73 -18.49 12.05
N ILE A 271 -0.79 -18.11 13.32
CA ILE A 271 -1.99 -18.22 14.16
C ILE A 271 -3.17 -17.45 13.53
N CYS A 272 -2.89 -16.29 12.94
CA CYS A 272 -3.91 -15.46 12.30
C CYS A 272 -3.82 -15.48 10.77
N HIS A 273 -2.60 -15.45 10.22
CA HIS A 273 -2.39 -15.35 8.77
C HIS A 273 -2.39 -16.71 8.03
N GLY A 274 -2.68 -17.81 8.75
CA GLY A 274 -2.70 -19.16 8.19
C GLY A 274 -1.32 -19.82 8.14
N PRO A 275 -1.24 -21.16 7.98
CA PRO A 275 0.01 -21.93 8.08
C PRO A 275 1.09 -21.49 7.10
N SER A 276 0.68 -21.16 5.86
CA SER A 276 1.56 -20.67 4.79
C SER A 276 1.65 -19.14 4.75
N LEU A 277 1.05 -18.42 5.69
CA LEU A 277 0.87 -16.95 5.67
C LEU A 277 0.08 -16.46 4.45
N GLY A 278 -0.68 -17.37 3.82
CA GLY A 278 -1.52 -17.11 2.66
C GLY A 278 -2.86 -16.45 2.96
N GLY A 279 -3.08 -16.04 4.23
CA GLY A 279 -4.34 -15.46 4.69
C GLY A 279 -5.32 -16.49 5.24
N LEU A 280 -6.34 -16.01 5.97
CA LEU A 280 -7.41 -16.81 6.52
C LEU A 280 -8.70 -15.97 6.58
N GLY A 281 -9.65 -16.22 5.69
CA GLY A 281 -10.88 -15.45 5.60
C GLY A 281 -10.61 -13.96 5.29
N GLU A 282 -10.93 -13.08 6.23
CA GLU A 282 -10.67 -11.63 6.10
C GLU A 282 -9.29 -11.20 6.60
N ILE A 283 -8.50 -12.11 7.16
CA ILE A 283 -7.10 -11.84 7.51
C ILE A 283 -6.26 -11.95 6.22
N PRO A 284 -5.51 -10.91 5.84
CA PRO A 284 -4.84 -10.88 4.55
C PRO A 284 -3.69 -11.88 4.47
N MET A 285 -3.42 -12.33 3.26
CA MET A 285 -2.14 -12.92 2.88
C MET A 285 -1.03 -11.92 3.15
N ILE A 286 0.11 -12.41 3.64
CA ILE A 286 1.33 -11.61 3.83
C ILE A 286 2.55 -12.23 3.16
N ALA A 287 2.55 -13.53 2.88
CA ALA A 287 3.62 -14.21 2.15
C ALA A 287 3.81 -13.60 0.76
N GLY A 288 5.07 -13.40 0.36
CA GLY A 288 5.42 -12.90 -0.96
C GLY A 288 5.10 -11.42 -1.22
N HIS A 289 4.71 -10.66 -0.21
CA HIS A 289 4.57 -9.20 -0.34
C HIS A 289 5.93 -8.50 -0.25
N SER A 290 6.04 -7.32 -0.90
CA SER A 290 7.21 -6.46 -0.80
C SER A 290 7.66 -6.29 0.67
N PRO A 291 8.95 -6.54 0.99
CA PRO A 291 9.43 -6.39 2.36
C PRO A 291 9.39 -4.93 2.82
N MET A 292 9.56 -3.96 1.92
CA MET A 292 9.37 -2.55 2.21
C MET A 292 7.94 -2.26 2.64
N TYR A 293 6.96 -2.80 1.92
CA TYR A 293 5.56 -2.67 2.26
C TYR A 293 5.25 -3.31 3.62
N ILE A 294 5.70 -4.54 3.88
CA ILE A 294 5.48 -5.25 5.17
C ILE A 294 6.10 -4.45 6.32
N PHE A 295 7.35 -3.97 6.18
CA PHE A 295 7.99 -3.15 7.19
C PHE A 295 7.14 -1.92 7.55
N ARG A 296 6.68 -1.17 6.54
CA ARG A 296 5.82 0.01 6.76
C ARG A 296 4.52 -0.35 7.46
N GLN A 297 3.88 -1.47 7.11
CA GLN A 297 2.64 -1.87 7.76
C GLN A 297 2.85 -2.20 9.23
N LEU A 298 3.92 -2.93 9.60
CA LEU A 298 4.28 -3.20 10.99
C LEU A 298 4.55 -1.91 11.75
N TYR A 299 5.30 -0.99 11.13
CA TYR A 299 5.57 0.33 11.69
C TYR A 299 4.29 1.13 11.94
N TYR A 300 3.39 1.21 10.94
CA TYR A 300 2.13 1.95 11.05
C TYR A 300 1.16 1.36 12.09
N PHE A 301 1.18 0.07 12.32
CA PHE A 301 0.44 -0.50 13.44
C PHE A 301 1.05 -0.10 14.79
N LYS A 302 2.37 -0.03 14.87
CA LYS A 302 3.09 0.30 16.11
C LYS A 302 2.94 1.78 16.49
N ASP A 303 3.07 2.69 15.54
CA ASP A 303 2.95 4.13 15.80
C ASP A 303 1.49 4.62 15.83
N GLY A 304 0.53 3.77 15.46
CA GLY A 304 -0.90 4.06 15.48
C GLY A 304 -1.44 4.76 14.24
N SER A 305 -0.61 4.99 13.21
CA SER A 305 -1.05 5.58 11.94
C SER A 305 -1.90 4.61 11.10
N ARG A 306 -1.93 3.34 11.47
CA ARG A 306 -2.88 2.34 11.00
C ARG A 306 -3.75 1.88 12.17
N ASN A 307 -4.94 2.48 12.29
CA ASN A 307 -5.83 2.37 13.44
C ASN A 307 -7.29 2.03 13.07
N GLY A 308 -7.51 1.34 11.96
CA GLY A 308 -8.84 0.86 11.57
C GLY A 308 -9.40 -0.18 12.53
N SER A 309 -10.65 -0.58 12.31
CA SER A 309 -11.42 -1.42 13.23
C SER A 309 -10.74 -2.73 13.62
N MET A 310 -9.97 -3.35 12.72
CA MET A 310 -9.25 -4.60 12.96
C MET A 310 -7.79 -4.41 13.41
N SER A 311 -7.33 -3.16 13.54
CA SER A 311 -5.93 -2.85 13.89
C SER A 311 -5.56 -3.26 15.31
N ALA A 312 -6.52 -3.35 16.20
CA ALA A 312 -6.32 -3.77 17.60
C ALA A 312 -5.60 -5.13 17.71
N LEU A 313 -5.90 -6.06 16.78
CA LEU A 313 -5.26 -7.38 16.74
C LEU A 313 -3.76 -7.27 16.47
N MET A 314 -3.35 -6.40 15.54
CA MET A 314 -1.94 -6.23 15.16
C MET A 314 -1.16 -5.36 16.15
N LYS A 315 -1.80 -4.43 16.87
CA LYS A 315 -1.13 -3.57 17.85
C LYS A 315 -0.39 -4.39 18.94
N GLY A 316 -1.02 -5.43 19.45
CA GLY A 316 -0.40 -6.34 20.41
C GLY A 316 0.80 -7.09 19.83
N VAL A 317 0.69 -7.49 18.54
CA VAL A 317 1.74 -8.21 17.81
C VAL A 317 3.01 -7.36 17.65
N VAL A 318 2.86 -6.07 17.31
CA VAL A 318 3.99 -5.17 17.03
C VAL A 318 4.54 -4.44 18.25
N ALA A 319 3.87 -4.47 19.39
CA ALA A 319 4.16 -3.61 20.54
C ALA A 319 5.62 -3.64 21.00
N LYS A 320 6.22 -4.84 21.03
CA LYS A 320 7.60 -5.04 21.51
C LYS A 320 8.64 -5.20 20.38
N LEU A 321 8.22 -5.15 19.11
CA LEU A 321 9.14 -5.26 17.98
C LEU A 321 10.02 -4.02 17.86
N SER A 322 11.31 -4.20 17.70
CA SER A 322 12.21 -3.14 17.24
C SER A 322 12.10 -2.95 15.72
N GLN A 323 12.72 -1.89 15.19
CA GLN A 323 12.81 -1.72 13.73
C GLN A 323 13.58 -2.89 13.08
N ASP A 324 14.63 -3.37 13.72
CA ASP A 324 15.42 -4.53 13.26
C ASP A 324 14.59 -5.82 13.25
N ASP A 325 13.68 -5.99 14.22
CA ASP A 325 12.77 -7.13 14.23
C ASP A 325 11.73 -7.04 13.11
N MET A 326 11.21 -5.83 12.85
CA MET A 326 10.28 -5.58 11.75
C MET A 326 10.95 -5.80 10.38
N LEU A 327 12.19 -5.35 10.22
CA LEU A 327 13.01 -5.59 9.03
C LEU A 327 13.18 -7.09 8.81
N ALA A 328 13.59 -7.83 9.84
CA ALA A 328 13.80 -9.27 9.76
C ALA A 328 12.50 -10.03 9.41
N ILE A 329 11.37 -9.69 10.07
CA ILE A 329 10.05 -10.25 9.74
C ILE A 329 9.71 -9.98 8.29
N ALA A 330 9.87 -8.74 7.83
CA ALA A 330 9.58 -8.34 6.46
C ALA A 330 10.42 -9.10 5.44
N SER A 331 11.72 -9.28 5.72
CA SER A 331 12.64 -10.03 4.87
C SER A 331 12.21 -11.49 4.71
N TYR A 332 11.89 -12.17 5.82
CA TYR A 332 11.46 -13.56 5.79
C TYR A 332 10.09 -13.73 5.09
N VAL A 333 9.11 -12.91 5.44
CA VAL A 333 7.76 -13.00 4.88
C VAL A 333 7.78 -12.76 3.36
N ALA A 334 8.60 -11.82 2.91
CA ALA A 334 8.79 -11.53 1.48
C ALA A 334 9.51 -12.67 0.71
N SER A 335 10.36 -13.44 1.39
CA SER A 335 11.09 -14.57 0.77
C SER A 335 10.22 -15.82 0.57
N LEU A 336 9.00 -15.81 1.13
CA LEU A 336 8.06 -16.92 0.97
C LEU A 336 7.28 -16.79 -0.34
N PRO A 337 6.95 -17.89 -1.02
CA PRO A 337 6.07 -17.84 -2.17
C PRO A 337 4.66 -17.41 -1.74
N PRO A 338 3.92 -16.64 -2.55
CA PRO A 338 2.52 -16.38 -2.31
C PRO A 338 1.73 -17.70 -2.38
N HIS A 339 0.75 -17.90 -1.52
CA HIS A 339 -0.11 -19.10 -1.43
C HIS A 339 0.59 -20.44 -1.11
N GLY A 340 1.79 -20.44 -0.57
CA GLY A 340 2.47 -21.66 -0.15
C GLY A 340 2.84 -22.59 -1.30
N GLU A 341 3.03 -22.07 -2.52
CA GLU A 341 3.69 -22.82 -3.59
C GLU A 341 5.06 -23.27 -3.11
N GLU A 342 5.37 -24.55 -3.33
CA GLU A 342 6.71 -25.07 -3.05
C GLU A 342 7.74 -24.21 -3.80
N SER A 343 8.74 -23.78 -3.07
CA SER A 343 9.86 -22.97 -3.56
C SER A 343 10.34 -23.47 -4.92
N GLN A 344 9.99 -22.81 -5.99
CA GLN A 344 10.70 -22.95 -7.23
C GLN A 344 12.09 -22.41 -6.99
N SER A 345 13.08 -23.29 -7.07
CA SER A 345 14.49 -23.01 -6.89
C SER A 345 14.90 -21.70 -7.58
N ALA A 346 15.62 -20.85 -6.84
CA ALA A 346 16.18 -19.61 -7.33
C ALA A 346 16.82 -19.79 -8.72
N PRO A 347 16.63 -18.86 -9.66
CA PRO A 347 17.31 -18.93 -10.95
C PRO A 347 18.82 -18.98 -10.71
N PRO A 348 19.57 -19.77 -11.50
CA PRO A 348 21.02 -19.91 -11.32
C PRO A 348 21.66 -18.53 -11.41
N SER A 349 22.45 -18.21 -10.40
CA SER A 349 23.29 -17.01 -10.37
C SER A 349 24.21 -17.04 -11.58
N ASN A 350 23.92 -16.26 -12.62
CA ASN A 350 24.81 -16.03 -13.74
C ASN A 350 25.98 -15.17 -13.24
N GLN A 351 26.98 -15.87 -12.64
CA GLN A 351 28.30 -15.29 -12.50
C GLN A 351 28.95 -15.25 -13.88
N THR A 352 28.66 -14.20 -14.64
CA THR A 352 29.50 -13.88 -15.81
C THR A 352 30.72 -13.13 -15.28
N SER A 353 31.71 -13.91 -14.84
CA SER A 353 33.10 -13.43 -14.70
C SER A 353 33.63 -13.10 -16.08
N ALA A 354 33.56 -11.86 -16.48
CA ALA A 354 34.29 -11.35 -17.64
C ALA A 354 35.77 -11.37 -17.31
N SER A 355 36.45 -12.46 -17.68
CA SER A 355 37.89 -12.49 -17.77
C SER A 355 38.35 -11.57 -18.89
N LEU A 356 38.83 -10.40 -18.55
CA LEU A 356 39.60 -9.53 -19.43
C LEU A 356 40.95 -10.23 -19.69
N SER A 357 41.06 -11.01 -20.77
CA SER A 357 42.35 -11.44 -21.29
C SER A 357 42.98 -10.27 -22.08
N SER A 358 44.05 -9.74 -21.51
CA SER A 358 44.96 -8.82 -22.11
C SER A 358 45.65 -9.52 -23.33
N GLY A 359 45.20 -9.18 -24.53
CA GLY A 359 45.90 -9.52 -25.78
C GLY A 359 46.95 -8.49 -26.07
N ALA A 360 48.18 -8.76 -25.68
CA ALA A 360 49.37 -8.00 -26.10
C ALA A 360 49.65 -8.28 -27.59
N SER A 361 49.74 -7.21 -28.31
CA SER A 361 50.28 -7.07 -29.67
C SER A 361 51.66 -7.78 -29.83
N GLN A 362 51.80 -8.56 -30.89
CA GLN A 362 53.09 -8.77 -31.54
C GLN A 362 52.91 -8.62 -33.04
N MET A 363 53.28 -7.43 -33.56
CA MET A 363 53.69 -7.25 -34.93
C MET A 363 55.10 -7.82 -35.12
N ARG A 364 55.28 -8.71 -36.08
CA ARG A 364 56.45 -8.97 -36.90
C ARG A 364 55.87 -9.53 -38.19
N GLY A 365 56.07 -9.00 -39.39
CA GLY A 365 57.23 -8.49 -40.10
C GLY A 365 57.61 -9.52 -41.13
N ALA A 366 57.64 -9.07 -42.38
CA ALA A 366 58.39 -9.58 -43.54
C ALA A 366 57.66 -10.49 -44.55
N GLN A 367 57.51 -9.99 -45.63
CA GLN A 367 57.81 -10.15 -47.08
C GLN A 367 56.60 -10.08 -47.94
#